data_7a39dd3d002d3f91e40c8eabe53414f4
#
_entry.id   7a39dd3d002d3f91e40c8eabe53414f4
#
_cell.length_a   1.000
_cell.length_b   1.000
_cell.length_c   1.000
_cell.angle_alpha   90.00
_cell.angle_beta   90.00
_cell.angle_gamma   90.00
#
_symmetry.space_group_name_H-M   'P 1'
#
loop_
_entity.id
_entity.type
_entity.pdbx_description
1 polymer ?
#
loop_
_entity_poly.entity_id
_entity_poly.type
_entity_poly.pdbx_seq_one_letter_code
_entity_poly.pdbx_strand_id
1 'polypeptide(L)'
;MKPLHYTASALALGLALMGNAQAVTTIPFWHSMEGELGKEVNSLVQRFNAENPDYKIVPTYKGNYEQNLSAGIAAFRTGNAPAILQVYEVGTATMMASKAIKPVYDVFKEAGIQFDESQFVPTVSGYYSDSKTGHLLSQPFNSSTPVLYYNKDAFKKAGLDPEQPPKTWQDLADYAAKLKASGMKCGYASGWQGWIQLENFSAWNGLPFASKNNGFDGTDAVLEFNKPEQVKHIAMLEEMNKKGDFSYVGRKDESTEKFYNGDCAMTTASSGSLANIREYAKFNYGVGMMPYDADAKDAPQNAIIGGASLWVMQGKDKETYTGVAKFLDFLAKPENAAEWHQKTGYLPITKAAYDLTREQGFYEKNPGADTATRQMLNKPPLPFTKGLRLGNMPQIRVIVDEELESVWTGKKTPQQALDTAVERGNQLLRRFEQSTKS
;
A
#
# COMPACT_ATOMS: atom_id res chain seq x y z
N MET A 1 95.98 0.39 22.45
CA MET A 1 94.98 1.45 22.51
C MET A 1 93.97 1.23 21.39
N LYS A 2 92.81 0.76 21.70
CA LYS A 2 91.71 0.52 20.74
C LYS A 2 90.60 1.52 21.05
N PRO A 3 90.02 2.21 20.09
CA PRO A 3 88.89 3.10 20.35
C PRO A 3 87.57 2.30 20.41
N LEU A 4 86.73 2.62 21.37
CA LEU A 4 85.36 2.17 21.54
C LEU A 4 84.43 2.86 20.52
N HIS A 5 83.67 2.06 19.83
CA HIS A 5 82.55 2.55 19.00
C HIS A 5 81.24 2.50 19.78
N TYR A 6 80.60 3.64 19.98
CA TYR A 6 79.24 3.74 20.48
C TYR A 6 78.29 3.63 19.30
N THR A 7 77.49 2.59 19.28
CA THR A 7 76.34 2.49 18.38
C THR A 7 75.10 3.03 19.09
N ALA A 8 74.59 4.16 18.58
CA ALA A 8 73.33 4.73 19.04
C ALA A 8 72.17 3.96 18.36
N SER A 9 71.39 3.25 19.15
CA SER A 9 70.14 2.62 18.70
C SER A 9 69.04 3.65 18.73
N ALA A 10 68.50 4.06 17.56
CA ALA A 10 67.31 4.87 17.42
C ALA A 10 66.09 3.97 17.55
N LEU A 11 65.38 4.09 18.69
CA LEU A 11 64.00 3.51 18.84
C LEU A 11 63.03 4.37 18.02
N ALA A 12 62.54 3.82 16.90
CA ALA A 12 61.41 4.37 16.19
C ALA A 12 60.12 3.96 16.91
N LEU A 13 59.49 4.92 17.64
CA LEU A 13 58.12 4.77 18.12
C LEU A 13 57.17 4.81 16.92
N GLY A 14 56.74 3.65 16.45
CA GLY A 14 55.61 3.53 15.54
C GLY A 14 54.30 3.81 16.34
N LEU A 15 53.77 5.03 16.21
CA LEU A 15 52.37 5.30 16.59
C LEU A 15 51.49 4.53 15.61
N ALA A 16 51.02 3.34 16.03
CA ALA A 16 49.92 2.69 15.39
C ALA A 16 48.66 3.53 15.63
N LEU A 17 48.25 4.30 14.63
CA LEU A 17 46.91 4.83 14.54
C LEU A 17 45.96 3.61 14.42
N MET A 18 45.57 3.09 15.57
CA MET A 18 44.35 2.22 15.64
C MET A 18 43.16 3.12 15.35
N GLY A 19 42.85 3.31 14.09
CA GLY A 19 41.52 3.78 13.69
C GLY A 19 40.54 2.80 14.28
N ASN A 20 39.73 3.28 15.24
CA ASN A 20 38.56 2.55 15.68
C ASN A 20 37.68 2.34 14.43
N ALA A 21 37.81 1.20 13.79
CA ALA A 21 36.82 0.75 12.80
C ALA A 21 35.50 0.58 13.59
N GLN A 22 34.67 1.60 13.55
CA GLN A 22 33.33 1.51 14.14
C GLN A 22 32.60 0.37 13.45
N ALA A 23 32.09 -0.57 14.23
CA ALA A 23 31.36 -1.71 13.68
C ALA A 23 30.13 -1.20 12.92
N VAL A 24 29.90 -1.71 11.71
CA VAL A 24 28.73 -1.35 10.90
C VAL A 24 27.46 -1.79 11.62
N THR A 25 26.53 -0.88 11.83
CA THR A 25 25.24 -1.14 12.45
C THR A 25 24.29 -1.79 11.44
N THR A 26 23.92 -3.04 11.67
CA THR A 26 23.00 -3.78 10.81
C THR A 26 21.55 -3.53 11.21
N ILE A 27 20.72 -3.18 10.23
CA ILE A 27 19.31 -2.77 10.42
C ILE A 27 18.41 -3.69 9.61
N PRO A 28 17.77 -4.70 10.22
CA PRO A 28 16.84 -5.58 9.54
C PRO A 28 15.58 -4.83 9.12
N PHE A 29 15.19 -4.99 7.85
CA PHE A 29 13.98 -4.43 7.27
C PHE A 29 13.16 -5.55 6.63
N TRP A 30 11.99 -5.86 7.18
CA TRP A 30 11.09 -6.87 6.67
C TRP A 30 9.99 -6.26 5.82
N HIS A 31 9.81 -6.78 4.62
CA HIS A 31 8.89 -6.24 3.64
C HIS A 31 8.18 -7.33 2.82
N SER A 32 7.18 -6.90 2.04
CA SER A 32 6.31 -7.74 1.20
C SER A 32 6.40 -7.38 -0.29
N MET A 33 7.45 -6.69 -0.71
CA MET A 33 7.62 -6.27 -2.10
C MET A 33 8.32 -7.37 -2.90
N GLU A 34 7.71 -7.78 -3.99
CA GLU A 34 8.23 -8.80 -4.89
C GLU A 34 8.24 -8.32 -6.35
N GLY A 35 8.83 -9.10 -7.26
CA GLY A 35 8.92 -8.73 -8.67
C GLY A 35 9.65 -7.41 -8.87
N GLU A 36 9.12 -6.55 -9.74
CA GLU A 36 9.70 -5.23 -10.02
C GLU A 36 9.71 -4.32 -8.79
N LEU A 37 8.71 -4.44 -7.91
CA LEU A 37 8.68 -3.69 -6.66
C LEU A 37 9.82 -4.09 -5.71
N GLY A 38 10.12 -5.37 -5.60
CA GLY A 38 11.24 -5.88 -4.82
C GLY A 38 12.59 -5.44 -5.37
N LYS A 39 12.75 -5.41 -6.69
CA LYS A 39 13.96 -4.89 -7.33
C LYS A 39 14.20 -3.42 -6.98
N GLU A 40 13.16 -2.60 -6.98
CA GLU A 40 13.28 -1.18 -6.63
C GLU A 40 13.59 -0.97 -5.14
N VAL A 41 13.00 -1.74 -4.23
CA VAL A 41 13.39 -1.73 -2.81
C VAL A 41 14.88 -2.04 -2.66
N ASN A 42 15.37 -3.08 -3.33
CA ASN A 42 16.79 -3.44 -3.29
C ASN A 42 17.68 -2.34 -3.85
N SER A 43 17.27 -1.67 -4.94
CA SER A 43 18.00 -0.55 -5.53
C SER A 43 18.15 0.62 -4.55
N LEU A 44 17.06 1.03 -3.91
CA LEU A 44 17.07 2.09 -2.90
C LEU A 44 17.96 1.74 -1.71
N VAL A 45 17.85 0.52 -1.21
CA VAL A 45 18.67 0.04 -0.09
C VAL A 45 20.16 0.02 -0.45
N GLN A 46 20.53 -0.47 -1.63
CA GLN A 46 21.93 -0.48 -2.08
C GLN A 46 22.52 0.93 -2.15
N ARG A 47 21.76 1.91 -2.65
CA ARG A 47 22.21 3.32 -2.70
C ARG A 47 22.38 3.89 -1.30
N PHE A 48 21.42 3.68 -0.42
CA PHE A 48 21.54 4.12 0.97
C PHE A 48 22.77 3.53 1.64
N ASN A 49 22.98 2.22 1.52
CA ASN A 49 24.12 1.53 2.14
C ASN A 49 25.47 2.04 1.59
N ALA A 50 25.54 2.35 0.30
CA ALA A 50 26.75 2.94 -0.31
C ALA A 50 27.04 4.35 0.20
N GLU A 51 26.01 5.15 0.42
CA GLU A 51 26.13 6.54 0.91
C GLU A 51 26.35 6.63 2.42
N ASN A 52 26.02 5.58 3.17
CA ASN A 52 26.06 5.55 4.64
C ASN A 52 26.84 4.32 5.14
N PRO A 53 28.17 4.31 5.04
CA PRO A 53 28.99 3.12 5.31
C PRO A 53 28.94 2.63 6.75
N ASP A 54 28.51 3.46 7.71
CA ASP A 54 28.35 3.08 9.12
C ASP A 54 27.07 2.26 9.37
N TYR A 55 26.18 2.20 8.40
CA TYR A 55 24.87 1.52 8.51
C TYR A 55 24.67 0.54 7.35
N LYS A 56 24.02 -0.57 7.64
CA LYS A 56 23.65 -1.56 6.64
C LYS A 56 22.19 -1.95 6.80
N ILE A 57 21.33 -1.45 5.94
CA ILE A 57 19.95 -1.95 5.84
C ILE A 57 20.00 -3.32 5.19
N VAL A 58 19.34 -4.30 5.82
CA VAL A 58 19.20 -5.68 5.31
C VAL A 58 17.73 -5.94 5.00
N PRO A 59 17.29 -5.76 3.74
CA PRO A 59 15.92 -6.02 3.36
C PRO A 59 15.69 -7.52 3.27
N THR A 60 14.56 -7.96 3.82
CA THR A 60 14.14 -9.38 3.76
C THR A 60 12.68 -9.45 3.37
N TYR A 61 12.41 -10.12 2.26
CA TYR A 61 11.05 -10.47 1.86
C TYR A 61 10.48 -11.54 2.78
N LYS A 62 9.31 -11.28 3.38
CA LYS A 62 8.65 -12.16 4.35
C LYS A 62 7.29 -12.67 3.89
N GLY A 63 7.10 -12.78 2.58
CA GLY A 63 5.83 -13.18 2.01
C GLY A 63 4.88 -11.99 1.80
N ASN A 64 3.60 -12.26 1.65
CA ASN A 64 2.59 -11.22 1.47
C ASN A 64 2.39 -10.40 2.75
N TYR A 65 1.55 -9.36 2.69
CA TYR A 65 1.31 -8.45 3.81
C TYR A 65 0.83 -9.17 5.09
N GLU A 66 -0.06 -10.16 4.96
CA GLU A 66 -0.56 -10.92 6.13
C GLU A 66 0.55 -11.76 6.76
N GLN A 67 1.36 -12.40 5.93
CA GLN A 67 2.50 -13.21 6.38
C GLN A 67 3.57 -12.35 7.05
N ASN A 68 3.89 -11.20 6.46
CA ASN A 68 4.86 -10.27 7.02
C ASN A 68 4.41 -9.70 8.37
N LEU A 69 3.14 -9.27 8.47
CA LEU A 69 2.58 -8.77 9.74
C LEU A 69 2.60 -9.86 10.81
N SER A 70 2.15 -11.07 10.47
CA SER A 70 2.14 -12.21 11.41
C SER A 70 3.56 -12.57 11.87
N ALA A 71 4.53 -12.60 10.96
CA ALA A 71 5.93 -12.83 11.29
C ALA A 71 6.49 -11.75 12.20
N GLY A 72 6.18 -10.47 11.94
CA GLY A 72 6.59 -9.34 12.76
C GLY A 72 6.05 -9.40 14.19
N ILE A 73 4.76 -9.73 14.35
CA ILE A 73 4.13 -9.90 15.67
C ILE A 73 4.77 -11.08 16.44
N ALA A 74 4.98 -12.21 15.78
CA ALA A 74 5.61 -13.36 16.40
C ALA A 74 7.06 -13.07 16.83
N ALA A 75 7.83 -12.42 15.98
CA ALA A 75 9.20 -12.02 16.27
C ALA A 75 9.28 -10.99 17.43
N PHE A 76 8.35 -10.06 17.50
CA PHE A 76 8.30 -9.11 18.61
C PHE A 76 8.10 -9.82 19.96
N ARG A 77 7.19 -10.79 20.03
CA ARG A 77 6.92 -11.57 21.25
C ARG A 77 8.14 -12.35 21.75
N THR A 78 9.05 -12.71 20.85
CA THR A 78 10.29 -13.45 21.18
C THR A 78 11.53 -12.56 21.27
N GLY A 79 11.38 -11.24 21.18
CA GLY A 79 12.49 -10.28 21.23
C GLY A 79 13.33 -10.21 19.96
N ASN A 80 12.86 -10.78 18.86
CA ASN A 80 13.59 -10.89 17.58
C ASN A 80 12.97 -10.06 16.45
N ALA A 81 12.19 -9.02 16.78
CA ALA A 81 11.58 -8.15 15.78
C ALA A 81 12.64 -7.45 14.92
N PRO A 82 12.36 -7.20 13.64
CA PRO A 82 13.20 -6.35 12.81
C PRO A 82 13.21 -4.91 13.36
N ALA A 83 14.11 -4.07 12.88
CA ALA A 83 14.09 -2.65 13.22
C ALA A 83 12.96 -1.91 12.47
N ILE A 84 12.74 -2.30 11.20
CA ILE A 84 11.70 -1.73 10.33
C ILE A 84 10.80 -2.87 9.83
N LEU A 85 9.49 -2.69 10.00
CA LEU A 85 8.46 -3.60 9.52
C LEU A 85 7.50 -2.85 8.57
N GLN A 86 7.41 -3.30 7.34
CA GLN A 86 6.37 -2.82 6.43
C GLN A 86 5.04 -3.46 6.80
N VAL A 87 4.04 -2.63 7.04
CA VAL A 87 2.68 -3.09 7.37
C VAL A 87 1.67 -2.40 6.46
N TYR A 88 0.79 -3.19 5.84
CA TYR A 88 -0.27 -2.64 5.01
C TYR A 88 -1.29 -1.84 5.83
N GLU A 89 -2.00 -0.94 5.16
CA GLU A 89 -2.80 0.11 5.79
C GLU A 89 -3.83 -0.42 6.80
N VAL A 90 -4.44 -1.56 6.54
CA VAL A 90 -5.45 -2.14 7.44
C VAL A 90 -4.85 -2.69 8.74
N GLY A 91 -3.54 -2.84 8.83
CA GLY A 91 -2.83 -3.17 10.05
C GLY A 91 -2.60 -1.99 11.00
N THR A 92 -2.93 -0.76 10.59
CA THR A 92 -2.62 0.46 11.34
C THR A 92 -3.18 0.46 12.76
N ALA A 93 -4.46 0.19 12.95
CA ALA A 93 -5.07 0.16 14.28
C ALA A 93 -4.43 -0.91 15.19
N THR A 94 -4.11 -2.07 14.64
CA THR A 94 -3.41 -3.15 15.35
C THR A 94 -2.02 -2.71 15.80
N MET A 95 -1.24 -2.08 14.91
CA MET A 95 0.09 -1.59 15.24
C MET A 95 0.04 -0.49 16.29
N MET A 96 -0.89 0.46 16.20
CA MET A 96 -1.08 1.54 17.18
C MET A 96 -1.38 1.00 18.58
N ALA A 97 -2.18 -0.07 18.68
CA ALA A 97 -2.56 -0.67 19.97
C ALA A 97 -1.50 -1.64 20.54
N SER A 98 -0.54 -2.07 19.75
CA SER A 98 0.36 -3.19 20.07
C SER A 98 1.40 -2.88 21.16
N LYS A 99 1.69 -1.61 21.44
CA LYS A 99 2.84 -1.16 22.25
C LYS A 99 4.21 -1.67 21.74
N ALA A 100 4.25 -2.24 20.54
CA ALA A 100 5.44 -2.82 19.93
C ALA A 100 6.21 -1.83 19.06
N ILE A 101 5.66 -0.64 18.86
CA ILE A 101 6.19 0.36 17.94
C ILE A 101 6.81 1.55 18.66
N LYS A 102 7.84 2.12 18.05
CA LYS A 102 8.35 3.44 18.40
C LYS A 102 7.84 4.44 17.37
N PRO A 103 7.07 5.47 17.77
CA PRO A 103 6.55 6.45 16.84
C PRO A 103 7.66 7.08 16.00
N VAL A 104 7.44 7.20 14.69
CA VAL A 104 8.48 7.68 13.78
C VAL A 104 8.93 9.12 14.12
N TYR A 105 8.06 9.97 14.60
CA TYR A 105 8.43 11.32 15.03
C TYR A 105 9.40 11.31 16.21
N ASP A 106 9.29 10.35 17.15
CA ASP A 106 10.24 10.18 18.25
C ASP A 106 11.59 9.66 17.75
N VAL A 107 11.59 8.76 16.78
CA VAL A 107 12.83 8.24 16.16
C VAL A 107 13.66 9.37 15.56
N PHE A 108 13.04 10.25 14.79
CA PHE A 108 13.72 11.42 14.21
C PHE A 108 14.19 12.40 15.27
N LYS A 109 13.36 12.70 16.28
CA LYS A 109 13.70 13.60 17.37
C LYS A 109 14.93 13.11 18.14
N GLU A 110 14.96 11.83 18.52
CA GLU A 110 16.08 11.25 19.25
C GLU A 110 17.36 11.14 18.42
N ALA A 111 17.24 10.96 17.11
CA ALA A 111 18.36 10.96 16.19
C ALA A 111 18.91 12.38 15.92
N GLY A 112 18.22 13.44 16.33
CA GLY A 112 18.58 14.81 16.04
C GLY A 112 18.46 15.19 14.56
N ILE A 113 17.62 14.45 13.81
CA ILE A 113 17.34 14.72 12.40
C ILE A 113 16.01 15.49 12.32
N GLN A 114 16.04 16.63 11.63
CA GLN A 114 14.81 17.40 11.42
C GLN A 114 13.80 16.60 10.61
N PHE A 115 12.57 16.52 11.14
CA PHE A 115 11.46 15.81 10.51
C PHE A 115 10.31 16.75 10.26
N ASP A 116 10.10 17.12 9.02
CA ASP A 116 8.94 17.93 8.60
C ASP A 116 7.80 17.00 8.17
N GLU A 117 6.88 16.74 9.11
CA GLU A 117 5.72 15.90 8.84
C GLU A 117 4.77 16.51 7.81
N SER A 118 4.81 17.84 7.61
CA SER A 118 3.99 18.54 6.63
C SER A 118 4.41 18.31 5.17
N GLN A 119 5.59 17.72 4.95
CA GLN A 119 6.06 17.37 3.61
C GLN A 119 5.21 16.26 2.95
N PHE A 120 4.58 15.40 3.75
CA PHE A 120 3.77 14.31 3.24
C PHE A 120 2.41 14.80 2.75
N VAL A 121 1.88 14.11 1.73
CA VAL A 121 0.54 14.39 1.21
C VAL A 121 -0.49 14.11 2.31
N PRO A 122 -1.36 15.09 2.66
CA PRO A 122 -2.24 14.98 3.83
C PRO A 122 -3.16 13.76 3.86
N THR A 123 -3.70 13.35 2.71
CA THR A 123 -4.55 12.16 2.59
C THR A 123 -3.81 10.86 2.87
N VAL A 124 -2.49 10.84 2.71
CA VAL A 124 -1.62 9.71 3.06
C VAL A 124 -1.19 9.79 4.52
N SER A 125 -0.62 10.93 4.94
CA SER A 125 -0.12 11.10 6.31
C SER A 125 -1.24 11.00 7.35
N GLY A 126 -2.43 11.50 7.06
CA GLY A 126 -3.59 11.42 7.96
C GLY A 126 -4.01 9.99 8.28
N TYR A 127 -3.75 9.05 7.38
CA TYR A 127 -4.02 7.63 7.63
C TYR A 127 -3.12 7.04 8.73
N TYR A 128 -1.88 7.51 8.84
CA TYR A 128 -0.84 6.97 9.73
C TYR A 128 -0.51 7.86 10.93
N SER A 129 -1.26 8.92 11.13
CA SER A 129 -1.06 9.86 12.25
C SER A 129 -1.93 9.51 13.45
N ASP A 130 -1.41 9.82 14.64
CA ASP A 130 -2.20 9.82 15.87
C ASP A 130 -3.30 10.89 15.76
N SER A 131 -4.56 10.50 15.97
CA SER A 131 -5.71 11.40 15.82
C SER A 131 -5.78 12.47 16.92
N LYS A 132 -5.10 12.28 18.05
CA LYS A 132 -5.07 13.24 19.15
C LYS A 132 -3.96 14.28 19.01
N THR A 133 -2.79 13.85 18.57
CA THR A 133 -1.60 14.71 18.47
C THR A 133 -1.30 15.19 17.06
N GLY A 134 -1.82 14.51 16.04
CA GLY A 134 -1.51 14.77 14.62
C GLY A 134 -0.14 14.28 14.17
N HIS A 135 0.67 13.72 15.08
CA HIS A 135 2.01 13.23 14.73
C HIS A 135 2.00 11.89 14.03
N LEU A 136 2.89 11.71 13.06
CA LEU A 136 3.09 10.45 12.35
C LEU A 136 3.61 9.34 13.27
N LEU A 137 2.94 8.22 13.27
CA LEU A 137 3.34 7.00 13.99
C LEU A 137 4.19 6.07 13.13
N SER A 138 3.93 6.04 11.83
CA SER A 138 4.72 5.33 10.83
C SER A 138 4.99 6.21 9.63
N GLN A 139 6.02 5.86 8.85
CA GLN A 139 6.33 6.64 7.65
C GLN A 139 5.58 6.12 6.44
N PRO A 140 4.82 6.99 5.73
CA PRO A 140 4.29 6.64 4.41
C PRO A 140 5.40 6.12 3.49
N PHE A 141 5.11 5.07 2.73
CA PHE A 141 6.09 4.48 1.83
C PHE A 141 5.47 4.14 0.47
N ASN A 142 4.68 3.07 0.40
CA ASN A 142 4.07 2.60 -0.83
C ASN A 142 2.55 2.71 -0.74
N SER A 143 2.06 3.92 -0.78
CA SER A 143 0.63 4.20 -0.82
C SER A 143 0.10 4.08 -2.25
N SER A 144 -1.10 3.51 -2.40
CA SER A 144 -1.76 3.33 -3.69
C SER A 144 -3.24 3.68 -3.61
N THR A 145 -3.89 3.77 -4.76
CA THR A 145 -5.34 3.67 -4.90
C THR A 145 -5.65 2.60 -5.94
N PRO A 146 -6.83 1.96 -5.92
CA PRO A 146 -7.23 1.13 -7.03
C PRO A 146 -7.47 2.00 -8.26
N VAL A 147 -7.07 1.49 -9.42
CA VAL A 147 -7.33 2.13 -10.73
C VAL A 147 -7.82 1.05 -11.71
N LEU A 148 -8.35 1.49 -12.83
CA LEU A 148 -8.76 0.59 -13.91
C LEU A 148 -7.65 0.50 -14.96
N TYR A 149 -7.10 -0.70 -15.15
CA TYR A 149 -6.24 -1.02 -16.29
C TYR A 149 -7.07 -1.66 -17.40
N TYR A 150 -6.85 -1.26 -18.63
CA TYR A 150 -7.59 -1.80 -19.76
C TYR A 150 -6.72 -1.99 -21.01
N ASN A 151 -7.01 -3.04 -21.76
CA ASN A 151 -6.30 -3.42 -22.98
C ASN A 151 -6.89 -2.65 -24.17
N LYS A 152 -6.16 -1.63 -24.64
CA LYS A 152 -6.59 -0.79 -25.76
C LYS A 152 -6.75 -1.57 -27.07
N ASP A 153 -5.90 -2.56 -27.29
CA ASP A 153 -5.98 -3.39 -28.50
C ASP A 153 -7.23 -4.27 -28.47
N ALA A 154 -7.56 -4.84 -27.31
CA ALA A 154 -8.82 -5.58 -27.13
C ALA A 154 -10.06 -4.68 -27.29
N PHE A 155 -10.00 -3.44 -26.81
CA PHE A 155 -11.07 -2.46 -27.00
C PHE A 155 -11.34 -2.22 -28.49
N LYS A 156 -10.29 -1.94 -29.27
CA LYS A 156 -10.41 -1.75 -30.71
C LYS A 156 -11.06 -2.94 -31.40
N LYS A 157 -10.61 -4.16 -31.07
CA LYS A 157 -11.17 -5.40 -31.62
C LYS A 157 -12.64 -5.58 -31.28
N ALA A 158 -13.07 -5.13 -30.11
CA ALA A 158 -14.46 -5.20 -29.67
C ALA A 158 -15.34 -4.03 -30.18
N GLY A 159 -14.77 -3.11 -30.94
CA GLY A 159 -15.48 -1.92 -31.43
C GLY A 159 -15.68 -0.83 -30.37
N LEU A 160 -14.86 -0.86 -29.31
CA LEU A 160 -14.85 0.16 -28.26
C LEU A 160 -13.76 1.19 -28.54
N ASP A 161 -14.00 2.44 -28.15
CA ASP A 161 -13.00 3.50 -28.25
C ASP A 161 -11.89 3.27 -27.21
N PRO A 162 -10.62 3.08 -27.65
CA PRO A 162 -9.51 2.81 -26.74
C PRO A 162 -9.13 4.00 -25.86
N GLU A 163 -9.64 5.21 -26.14
CA GLU A 163 -9.39 6.41 -25.35
C GLU A 163 -10.56 6.74 -24.39
N GLN A 164 -11.58 5.87 -24.35
CA GLN A 164 -12.76 6.03 -23.50
C GLN A 164 -12.96 4.81 -22.59
N PRO A 165 -12.20 4.72 -21.49
CA PRO A 165 -12.46 3.67 -20.50
C PRO A 165 -13.85 3.85 -19.86
N PRO A 166 -14.45 2.77 -19.33
CA PRO A 166 -15.76 2.86 -18.70
C PRO A 166 -15.72 3.81 -17.49
N LYS A 167 -16.70 4.73 -17.40
CA LYS A 167 -16.79 5.71 -16.32
C LYS A 167 -17.64 5.21 -15.15
N THR A 168 -18.68 4.44 -15.45
CA THR A 168 -19.59 3.90 -14.45
C THR A 168 -19.47 2.38 -14.39
N TRP A 169 -19.94 1.79 -13.30
CA TRP A 169 -20.00 0.33 -13.20
C TRP A 169 -20.94 -0.29 -14.23
N GLN A 170 -21.98 0.44 -14.61
CA GLN A 170 -22.90 0.03 -15.69
C GLN A 170 -22.17 -0.02 -17.04
N ASP A 171 -21.37 1.01 -17.35
CA ASP A 171 -20.50 1.02 -18.54
C ASP A 171 -19.51 -0.15 -18.52
N LEU A 172 -18.88 -0.41 -17.37
CA LEU A 172 -17.93 -1.52 -17.23
C LEU A 172 -18.59 -2.86 -17.53
N ALA A 173 -19.80 -3.08 -17.01
CA ALA A 173 -20.56 -4.31 -17.29
C ALA A 173 -20.84 -4.49 -18.78
N ASP A 174 -21.26 -3.42 -19.46
CA ASP A 174 -21.51 -3.44 -20.92
C ASP A 174 -20.22 -3.68 -21.72
N TYR A 175 -19.13 -3.04 -21.33
CA TYR A 175 -17.83 -3.21 -21.97
C TYR A 175 -17.29 -4.63 -21.77
N ALA A 176 -17.40 -5.16 -20.57
CA ALA A 176 -16.97 -6.53 -20.27
C ALA A 176 -17.71 -7.57 -21.14
N ALA A 177 -19.02 -7.40 -21.33
CA ALA A 177 -19.82 -8.26 -22.19
C ALA A 177 -19.35 -8.19 -23.66
N LYS A 178 -19.11 -6.99 -24.20
CA LYS A 178 -18.59 -6.79 -25.57
C LYS A 178 -17.20 -7.37 -25.75
N LEU A 179 -16.31 -7.18 -24.79
CA LEU A 179 -14.95 -7.71 -24.79
C LEU A 179 -14.97 -9.25 -24.76
N LYS A 180 -15.82 -9.84 -23.94
CA LYS A 180 -16.02 -11.28 -23.89
C LYS A 180 -16.54 -11.81 -25.22
N ALA A 181 -17.54 -11.17 -25.82
CA ALA A 181 -18.10 -11.52 -27.11
C ALA A 181 -17.09 -11.40 -28.26
N SER A 182 -16.10 -10.51 -28.14
CA SER A 182 -15.03 -10.33 -29.14
C SER A 182 -13.95 -11.40 -29.10
N GLY A 183 -14.01 -12.32 -28.13
CA GLY A 183 -13.10 -13.47 -28.02
C GLY A 183 -12.10 -13.38 -26.86
N MET A 184 -12.20 -12.40 -25.96
CA MET A 184 -11.40 -12.38 -24.74
C MET A 184 -11.82 -13.52 -23.80
N LYS A 185 -10.86 -14.15 -23.15
CA LYS A 185 -11.15 -15.20 -22.15
C LYS A 185 -11.92 -14.66 -20.94
N CYS A 186 -11.66 -13.39 -20.59
CA CYS A 186 -12.25 -12.70 -19.46
C CYS A 186 -12.45 -11.23 -19.83
N GLY A 187 -13.63 -10.68 -19.58
CA GLY A 187 -13.89 -9.25 -19.80
C GLY A 187 -13.31 -8.38 -18.69
N TYR A 188 -13.52 -8.79 -17.46
CA TYR A 188 -13.11 -8.05 -16.27
C TYR A 188 -12.71 -8.99 -15.12
N ALA A 189 -11.69 -8.63 -14.39
CA ALA A 189 -11.29 -9.24 -13.13
C ALA A 189 -10.93 -8.15 -12.11
N SER A 190 -10.95 -8.49 -10.82
CA SER A 190 -10.61 -7.57 -9.73
C SER A 190 -9.52 -8.18 -8.85
N GLY A 191 -8.49 -7.42 -8.56
CA GLY A 191 -7.61 -7.71 -7.43
C GLY A 191 -8.23 -7.22 -6.13
N TRP A 192 -7.75 -7.70 -4.99
CA TRP A 192 -8.07 -7.19 -3.66
C TRP A 192 -9.54 -6.85 -3.48
N GLN A 193 -10.41 -7.82 -3.69
CA GLN A 193 -11.86 -7.59 -3.84
C GLN A 193 -12.50 -6.84 -2.66
N GLY A 194 -12.11 -7.11 -1.42
CA GLY A 194 -12.63 -6.38 -0.26
C GLY A 194 -12.26 -4.91 -0.29
N TRP A 195 -10.99 -4.61 -0.58
CA TRP A 195 -10.48 -3.25 -0.66
C TRP A 195 -11.10 -2.47 -1.83
N ILE A 196 -11.21 -3.09 -3.01
CA ILE A 196 -11.69 -2.43 -4.23
C ILE A 196 -13.22 -2.37 -4.26
N GLN A 197 -13.89 -3.50 -4.05
CA GLN A 197 -15.33 -3.63 -4.29
C GLN A 197 -16.21 -3.19 -3.12
N LEU A 198 -15.64 -3.04 -1.91
CA LEU A 198 -16.39 -2.59 -0.74
C LEU A 198 -15.79 -1.34 -0.10
N GLU A 199 -14.51 -1.33 0.26
CA GLU A 199 -13.90 -0.18 0.94
C GLU A 199 -13.80 1.03 0.02
N ASN A 200 -13.15 0.89 -1.14
CA ASN A 200 -13.05 1.97 -2.13
C ASN A 200 -14.36 2.23 -2.87
N PHE A 201 -15.16 1.20 -3.14
CA PHE A 201 -16.52 1.42 -3.67
C PHE A 201 -17.31 2.36 -2.74
N SER A 202 -17.30 2.11 -1.44
CA SER A 202 -17.99 2.96 -0.47
C SER A 202 -17.46 4.39 -0.50
N ALA A 203 -16.15 4.59 -0.36
CA ALA A 203 -15.55 5.94 -0.36
C ALA A 203 -15.78 6.67 -1.69
N TRP A 204 -15.58 6.01 -2.82
CA TRP A 204 -15.72 6.59 -4.16
C TRP A 204 -17.14 7.03 -4.47
N ASN A 205 -18.12 6.36 -3.87
CA ASN A 205 -19.54 6.71 -3.99
C ASN A 205 -20.10 7.51 -2.80
N GLY A 206 -19.23 8.01 -1.90
CA GLY A 206 -19.63 8.85 -0.78
C GLY A 206 -20.42 8.13 0.31
N LEU A 207 -20.13 6.84 0.52
CA LEU A 207 -20.82 5.98 1.48
C LEU A 207 -19.90 5.61 2.64
N PRO A 208 -20.41 5.48 3.88
CA PRO A 208 -19.63 4.94 4.98
C PRO A 208 -19.43 3.42 4.81
N PHE A 209 -18.26 2.94 5.22
CA PHE A 209 -17.95 1.51 5.36
C PHE A 209 -18.25 1.00 6.77
N ALA A 210 -18.06 1.86 7.76
CA ALA A 210 -18.34 1.62 9.17
C ALA A 210 -18.80 2.91 9.87
N SER A 211 -19.43 2.77 11.03
CA SER A 211 -19.81 3.89 11.89
C SER A 211 -18.58 4.61 12.49
N LYS A 212 -18.82 5.68 13.25
CA LYS A 212 -17.75 6.47 13.89
C LYS A 212 -16.72 6.97 12.88
N ASN A 213 -17.21 7.47 11.73
CA ASN A 213 -16.33 7.91 10.64
C ASN A 213 -15.28 6.82 10.27
N ASN A 214 -15.76 5.62 10.00
CA ASN A 214 -14.92 4.44 9.71
C ASN A 214 -13.91 4.11 10.83
N GLY A 215 -14.31 4.31 12.08
CA GLY A 215 -13.50 4.00 13.27
C GLY A 215 -12.52 5.09 13.70
N PHE A 216 -12.43 6.21 13.00
CA PHE A 216 -11.56 7.33 13.43
C PHE A 216 -12.02 7.99 14.74
N ASP A 217 -13.31 7.96 15.03
CA ASP A 217 -13.90 8.60 16.21
C ASP A 217 -14.12 7.64 17.40
N GLY A 218 -13.75 6.38 17.27
CA GLY A 218 -13.83 5.44 18.41
C GLY A 218 -13.72 3.99 18.04
N THR A 219 -13.30 3.18 19.02
CA THR A 219 -13.14 1.73 18.86
C THR A 219 -14.47 0.96 18.95
N ASP A 220 -15.57 1.63 19.30
CA ASP A 220 -16.92 1.10 19.34
C ASP A 220 -17.65 1.13 17.98
N ALA A 221 -16.90 1.34 16.90
CA ALA A 221 -17.44 1.32 15.55
C ALA A 221 -18.08 -0.02 15.19
N VAL A 222 -19.05 0.01 14.29
CA VAL A 222 -19.70 -1.16 13.69
C VAL A 222 -19.62 -1.04 12.16
N LEU A 223 -19.49 -2.18 11.51
CA LEU A 223 -19.45 -2.26 10.04
C LEU A 223 -20.84 -1.98 9.47
N GLU A 224 -20.87 -1.29 8.31
CA GLU A 224 -22.10 -0.84 7.67
C GLU A 224 -22.16 -1.14 6.16
N PHE A 225 -21.24 -1.96 5.64
CA PHE A 225 -21.13 -2.22 4.20
C PHE A 225 -22.17 -3.22 3.64
N ASN A 226 -23.18 -3.56 4.41
CA ASN A 226 -24.33 -4.37 3.98
C ASN A 226 -25.58 -3.53 3.65
N LYS A 227 -25.38 -2.26 3.32
CA LYS A 227 -26.46 -1.36 2.91
C LYS A 227 -26.88 -1.60 1.45
N PRO A 228 -28.06 -1.09 1.03
CA PRO A 228 -28.59 -1.37 -0.31
C PRO A 228 -27.62 -1.08 -1.45
N GLU A 229 -26.84 -0.03 -1.35
CA GLU A 229 -25.88 0.38 -2.41
C GLU A 229 -24.75 -0.62 -2.59
N GLN A 230 -24.13 -1.07 -1.49
CA GLN A 230 -23.08 -2.09 -1.53
C GLN A 230 -23.63 -3.45 -1.98
N VAL A 231 -24.81 -3.83 -1.48
CA VAL A 231 -25.48 -5.08 -1.89
C VAL A 231 -25.79 -5.06 -3.40
N LYS A 232 -26.33 -3.96 -3.92
CA LYS A 232 -26.59 -3.77 -5.36
C LYS A 232 -25.33 -3.93 -6.17
N HIS A 233 -24.21 -3.36 -5.72
CA HIS A 233 -22.93 -3.46 -6.41
C HIS A 233 -22.43 -4.90 -6.48
N ILE A 234 -22.46 -5.63 -5.39
CA ILE A 234 -22.06 -7.05 -5.36
C ILE A 234 -23.02 -7.91 -6.19
N ALA A 235 -24.33 -7.58 -6.19
CA ALA A 235 -25.30 -8.27 -7.06
C ALA A 235 -25.02 -8.07 -8.55
N MET A 236 -24.57 -6.88 -8.94
CA MET A 236 -24.15 -6.62 -10.33
C MET A 236 -22.93 -7.47 -10.71
N LEU A 237 -21.92 -7.56 -9.85
CA LEU A 237 -20.74 -8.41 -10.07
C LEU A 237 -21.12 -9.90 -10.11
N GLU A 238 -22.04 -10.35 -9.26
CA GLU A 238 -22.59 -11.71 -9.29
C GLU A 238 -23.23 -12.02 -10.64
N GLU A 239 -24.06 -11.11 -11.15
CA GLU A 239 -24.70 -11.28 -12.46
C GLU A 239 -23.66 -11.35 -13.59
N MET A 240 -22.65 -10.49 -13.57
CA MET A 240 -21.53 -10.55 -14.52
C MET A 240 -20.75 -11.86 -14.40
N ASN A 241 -20.56 -12.38 -13.18
CA ASN A 241 -19.88 -13.65 -12.96
C ASN A 241 -20.69 -14.82 -13.54
N LYS A 242 -22.00 -14.83 -13.36
CA LYS A 242 -22.90 -15.85 -13.94
C LYS A 242 -22.87 -15.86 -15.48
N LYS A 243 -22.71 -14.69 -16.09
CA LYS A 243 -22.58 -14.53 -17.55
C LYS A 243 -21.17 -14.83 -18.08
N GLY A 244 -20.18 -14.96 -17.21
CA GLY A 244 -18.80 -15.14 -17.57
C GLY A 244 -18.08 -13.85 -17.99
N ASP A 245 -18.67 -12.70 -17.80
CA ASP A 245 -18.10 -11.38 -18.12
C ASP A 245 -17.12 -10.89 -17.04
N PHE A 246 -17.37 -11.26 -15.80
CA PHE A 246 -16.47 -11.09 -14.65
C PHE A 246 -15.92 -12.45 -14.23
N SER A 247 -14.61 -12.52 -14.00
CA SER A 247 -13.94 -13.71 -13.51
C SER A 247 -13.29 -13.45 -12.16
N TYR A 248 -13.69 -14.22 -11.15
CA TYR A 248 -12.97 -14.25 -9.89
C TYR A 248 -11.69 -15.08 -10.04
N VAL A 249 -10.54 -14.49 -9.77
CA VAL A 249 -9.24 -15.11 -10.04
C VAL A 249 -8.32 -15.22 -8.82
N GLY A 250 -8.77 -14.72 -7.67
CA GLY A 250 -8.00 -14.79 -6.43
C GLY A 250 -8.29 -13.61 -5.49
N ARG A 251 -7.76 -13.70 -4.28
CA ARG A 251 -8.02 -12.74 -3.20
C ARG A 251 -7.13 -11.50 -3.24
N LYS A 252 -5.98 -11.59 -3.90
CA LYS A 252 -4.92 -10.57 -3.84
C LYS A 252 -4.65 -9.97 -5.22
N ASP A 253 -3.49 -10.13 -5.75
CA ASP A 253 -3.03 -9.43 -6.96
C ASP A 253 -3.09 -10.29 -8.24
N GLU A 254 -3.71 -11.46 -8.16
CA GLU A 254 -3.76 -12.45 -9.26
C GLU A 254 -4.39 -11.87 -10.53
N SER A 255 -5.30 -10.91 -10.41
CA SER A 255 -5.94 -10.26 -11.56
C SER A 255 -4.95 -9.45 -12.40
N THR A 256 -3.90 -8.92 -11.81
CA THR A 256 -2.84 -8.19 -12.52
C THR A 256 -2.12 -9.10 -13.51
N GLU A 257 -1.79 -10.32 -13.09
CA GLU A 257 -1.18 -11.31 -13.97
C GLU A 257 -2.11 -11.71 -15.12
N LYS A 258 -3.39 -11.94 -14.82
CA LYS A 258 -4.39 -12.24 -15.85
C LYS A 258 -4.55 -11.11 -16.87
N PHE A 259 -4.36 -9.88 -16.43
CA PHE A 259 -4.38 -8.72 -17.30
C PHE A 259 -3.14 -8.65 -18.20
N TYR A 260 -1.93 -8.61 -17.63
CA TYR A 260 -0.72 -8.44 -18.45
C TYR A 260 -0.42 -9.64 -19.35
N ASN A 261 -0.92 -10.83 -19.01
CA ASN A 261 -0.85 -12.01 -19.90
C ASN A 261 -1.86 -11.96 -21.04
N GLY A 262 -2.77 -10.98 -21.06
CA GLY A 262 -3.78 -10.83 -22.10
C GLY A 262 -5.01 -11.72 -21.93
N ASP A 263 -5.20 -12.37 -20.79
CA ASP A 263 -6.37 -13.20 -20.51
C ASP A 263 -7.61 -12.35 -20.22
N CYS A 264 -7.48 -11.34 -19.37
CA CYS A 264 -8.55 -10.40 -19.02
C CYS A 264 -8.34 -9.04 -19.69
N ALA A 265 -9.37 -8.50 -20.31
CA ALA A 265 -9.31 -7.23 -21.05
C ALA A 265 -9.27 -6.00 -20.13
N MET A 266 -9.85 -6.10 -18.95
CA MET A 266 -9.86 -5.07 -17.92
C MET A 266 -9.58 -5.68 -16.55
N THR A 267 -8.92 -4.91 -15.70
CA THR A 267 -8.78 -5.23 -14.28
C THR A 267 -8.81 -3.96 -13.43
N THR A 268 -9.45 -4.04 -12.27
CA THR A 268 -9.22 -3.06 -11.20
C THR A 268 -8.18 -3.62 -10.25
N ALA A 269 -7.12 -2.88 -10.05
CA ALA A 269 -5.99 -3.29 -9.23
C ALA A 269 -5.29 -2.07 -8.64
N SER A 270 -4.34 -2.28 -7.75
CA SER A 270 -3.51 -1.23 -7.18
C SER A 270 -2.79 -0.42 -8.25
N SER A 271 -2.65 0.88 -8.03
CA SER A 271 -1.76 1.71 -8.85
C SER A 271 -0.30 1.20 -8.86
N GLY A 272 0.12 0.53 -7.78
CA GLY A 272 1.43 -0.15 -7.69
C GLY A 272 1.58 -1.37 -8.59
N SER A 273 0.50 -1.88 -9.18
CA SER A 273 0.56 -2.95 -10.20
C SER A 273 1.15 -2.47 -11.53
N LEU A 274 1.26 -1.16 -11.74
CA LEU A 274 1.75 -0.57 -12.99
C LEU A 274 3.17 -1.04 -13.34
N ALA A 275 4.03 -1.24 -12.35
CA ALA A 275 5.40 -1.70 -12.57
C ALA A 275 5.44 -3.04 -13.33
N ASN A 276 4.68 -4.02 -12.85
CA ASN A 276 4.60 -5.34 -13.49
C ASN A 276 3.84 -5.29 -14.83
N ILE A 277 2.79 -4.49 -14.92
CA ILE A 277 2.05 -4.32 -16.19
C ILE A 277 2.96 -3.71 -17.26
N ARG A 278 3.73 -2.69 -16.91
CA ARG A 278 4.70 -2.05 -17.83
C ARG A 278 5.75 -3.03 -18.33
N GLU A 279 6.26 -3.89 -17.46
CA GLU A 279 7.29 -4.87 -17.80
C GLU A 279 6.75 -6.02 -18.65
N TYR A 280 5.59 -6.56 -18.32
CA TYR A 280 5.11 -7.82 -18.87
C TYR A 280 4.03 -7.72 -19.94
N ALA A 281 3.24 -6.65 -19.99
CA ALA A 281 2.21 -6.48 -21.01
C ALA A 281 2.82 -6.30 -22.42
N LYS A 282 2.35 -7.08 -23.39
CA LYS A 282 2.79 -7.01 -24.80
C LYS A 282 1.75 -6.37 -25.72
N PHE A 283 0.85 -5.59 -25.16
CA PHE A 283 -0.22 -4.86 -25.85
C PHE A 283 -0.29 -3.42 -25.34
N ASN A 284 -0.96 -2.56 -26.09
CA ASN A 284 -1.21 -1.19 -25.64
C ASN A 284 -2.28 -1.19 -24.54
N TYR A 285 -1.99 -0.56 -23.43
CA TYR A 285 -2.91 -0.46 -22.29
C TYR A 285 -3.13 0.99 -21.88
N GLY A 286 -4.22 1.22 -21.19
CA GLY A 286 -4.54 2.49 -20.57
C GLY A 286 -4.78 2.33 -19.07
N VAL A 287 -4.72 3.47 -18.37
CA VAL A 287 -5.02 3.58 -16.93
C VAL A 287 -6.15 4.58 -16.76
N GLY A 288 -7.31 4.09 -16.31
CA GLY A 288 -8.48 4.90 -16.04
C GLY A 288 -8.78 4.99 -14.54
N MET A 289 -9.62 5.95 -14.17
CA MET A 289 -10.16 6.01 -12.82
C MET A 289 -11.08 4.83 -12.54
N MET A 290 -11.26 4.52 -11.27
CA MET A 290 -12.28 3.57 -10.84
C MET A 290 -13.66 3.97 -11.38
N PRO A 291 -14.46 3.02 -11.88
CA PRO A 291 -15.85 3.30 -12.16
C PRO A 291 -16.61 3.72 -10.91
N TYR A 292 -17.63 4.55 -11.08
CA TYR A 292 -18.53 4.93 -9.99
C TYR A 292 -19.95 4.43 -10.26
N ASP A 293 -20.79 4.41 -9.24
CA ASP A 293 -22.19 4.06 -9.38
C ASP A 293 -22.95 5.24 -10.00
N ALA A 294 -23.54 5.04 -11.17
CA ALA A 294 -24.29 6.07 -11.88
C ALA A 294 -25.50 6.60 -11.10
N ASP A 295 -26.04 5.80 -10.17
CA ASP A 295 -27.18 6.17 -9.32
C ASP A 295 -26.76 6.91 -8.04
N ALA A 296 -25.47 6.96 -7.72
CA ALA A 296 -24.95 7.67 -6.55
C ALA A 296 -24.87 9.18 -6.85
N LYS A 297 -25.67 9.96 -6.14
CA LYS A 297 -25.92 11.40 -6.42
C LYS A 297 -24.65 12.25 -6.47
N ASP A 298 -23.71 12.01 -5.55
CA ASP A 298 -22.52 12.84 -5.38
C ASP A 298 -21.22 12.15 -5.86
N ALA A 299 -21.35 10.98 -6.49
CA ALA A 299 -20.22 10.25 -7.02
C ALA A 299 -19.68 10.87 -8.32
N PRO A 300 -18.37 10.75 -8.61
CA PRO A 300 -17.34 10.18 -7.74
C PRO A 300 -16.90 11.15 -6.63
N GLN A 301 -16.57 10.63 -5.44
CA GLN A 301 -16.11 11.40 -4.30
C GLN A 301 -14.56 11.43 -4.25
N ASN A 302 -13.94 10.58 -3.48
CA ASN A 302 -12.49 10.37 -3.41
C ASN A 302 -12.20 8.89 -3.17
N ALA A 303 -11.04 8.42 -3.61
CA ALA A 303 -10.54 7.11 -3.26
C ALA A 303 -9.81 7.16 -1.90
N ILE A 304 -9.79 6.04 -1.20
CA ILE A 304 -8.95 5.86 -0.01
C ILE A 304 -7.69 5.11 -0.38
N ILE A 305 -6.61 5.36 0.37
CA ILE A 305 -5.35 4.69 0.11
C ILE A 305 -5.39 3.20 0.45
N GLY A 306 -4.52 2.46 -0.23
CA GLY A 306 -4.04 1.15 0.14
C GLY A 306 -2.53 1.14 0.21
N GLY A 307 -1.93 -0.04 0.16
CA GLY A 307 -0.50 -0.20 0.28
C GLY A 307 -0.03 -0.22 1.72
N ALA A 308 1.15 0.32 1.99
CA ALA A 308 1.78 0.15 3.29
C ALA A 308 2.59 1.36 3.75
N SER A 309 2.90 1.35 5.04
CA SER A 309 3.84 2.26 5.68
C SER A 309 4.93 1.49 6.40
N LEU A 310 5.99 2.19 6.81
CA LEU A 310 7.13 1.62 7.53
C LEU A 310 7.01 1.94 9.01
N TRP A 311 6.93 0.89 9.81
CA TRP A 311 6.83 0.95 11.25
C TRP A 311 8.18 0.64 11.89
N VAL A 312 8.60 1.46 12.87
CA VAL A 312 9.82 1.25 13.63
C VAL A 312 9.46 0.45 14.88
N MET A 313 10.17 -0.66 15.10
CA MET A 313 9.87 -1.56 16.22
C MET A 313 10.63 -1.15 17.48
N GLN A 314 9.99 -1.32 18.64
CA GLN A 314 10.59 -1.10 19.96
C GLN A 314 11.76 -2.06 20.24
N GLY A 315 12.59 -1.70 21.23
CA GLY A 315 13.62 -2.59 21.76
C GLY A 315 14.96 -2.56 21.03
N LYS A 316 15.22 -1.53 20.22
CA LYS A 316 16.51 -1.34 19.54
C LYS A 316 17.37 -0.31 20.30
N ASP A 317 18.68 -0.39 20.09
CA ASP A 317 19.61 0.59 20.64
C ASP A 317 19.57 1.94 19.89
N LYS A 318 20.20 2.93 20.47
CA LYS A 318 20.22 4.30 19.93
C LYS A 318 20.86 4.35 18.54
N GLU A 319 21.92 3.60 18.32
CA GLU A 319 22.64 3.60 17.04
C GLU A 319 21.78 3.01 15.92
N THR A 320 21.06 1.93 16.20
CA THR A 320 20.09 1.35 15.28
C THR A 320 19.00 2.38 14.91
N TYR A 321 18.44 3.08 15.89
CA TYR A 321 17.42 4.10 15.61
C TYR A 321 17.97 5.29 14.83
N THR A 322 19.22 5.68 15.06
CA THR A 322 19.86 6.72 14.24
C THR A 322 19.95 6.30 12.77
N GLY A 323 20.38 5.06 12.51
CA GLY A 323 20.42 4.51 11.15
C GLY A 323 19.04 4.37 10.51
N VAL A 324 18.04 3.97 11.30
CA VAL A 324 16.64 3.93 10.84
C VAL A 324 16.17 5.33 10.41
N ALA A 325 16.38 6.35 11.24
CA ALA A 325 16.00 7.73 10.93
C ALA A 325 16.68 8.22 9.63
N LYS A 326 17.97 7.94 9.44
CA LYS A 326 18.69 8.28 8.21
C LYS A 326 18.10 7.58 6.98
N PHE A 327 17.73 6.32 7.10
CA PHE A 327 17.11 5.58 5.99
C PHE A 327 15.72 6.11 5.64
N LEU A 328 14.90 6.38 6.63
CA LEU A 328 13.58 6.96 6.42
C LEU A 328 13.66 8.37 5.81
N ASP A 329 14.62 9.19 6.25
CA ASP A 329 14.90 10.49 5.64
C ASP A 329 15.36 10.37 4.18
N PHE A 330 16.24 9.42 3.89
CA PHE A 330 16.67 9.09 2.52
C PHE A 330 15.48 8.71 1.63
N LEU A 331 14.56 7.88 2.08
CA LEU A 331 13.38 7.50 1.30
C LEU A 331 12.45 8.68 1.02
N ALA A 332 12.39 9.67 1.90
CA ALA A 332 11.53 10.85 1.77
C ALA A 332 12.17 11.97 0.94
N LYS A 333 13.44 11.88 0.57
CA LYS A 333 14.06 12.87 -0.33
C LYS A 333 13.30 12.96 -1.63
N PRO A 334 13.08 14.17 -2.17
CA PRO A 334 12.28 14.37 -3.39
C PRO A 334 12.69 13.47 -4.55
N GLU A 335 13.98 13.34 -4.81
CA GLU A 335 14.52 12.52 -5.90
C GLU A 335 14.25 11.03 -5.70
N ASN A 336 14.32 10.52 -4.47
CA ASN A 336 14.10 9.11 -4.17
C ASN A 336 12.59 8.78 -4.15
N ALA A 337 11.79 9.65 -3.57
CA ALA A 337 10.34 9.49 -3.54
C ALA A 337 9.71 9.64 -4.94
N ALA A 338 10.24 10.54 -5.78
CA ALA A 338 9.83 10.68 -7.18
C ALA A 338 10.21 9.43 -7.99
N GLU A 339 11.42 8.92 -7.83
CA GLU A 339 11.85 7.68 -8.49
C GLU A 339 10.97 6.50 -8.11
N TRP A 340 10.68 6.33 -6.82
CA TRP A 340 9.80 5.29 -6.33
C TRP A 340 8.41 5.37 -6.98
N HIS A 341 7.80 6.56 -6.99
CA HIS A 341 6.55 6.81 -7.68
C HIS A 341 6.60 6.45 -9.17
N GLN A 342 7.61 6.98 -9.88
CA GLN A 342 7.74 6.81 -11.33
C GLN A 342 7.97 5.36 -11.74
N LYS A 343 8.79 4.62 -11.01
CA LYS A 343 9.12 3.23 -11.33
C LYS A 343 8.05 2.24 -10.92
N THR A 344 7.29 2.53 -9.88
CA THR A 344 6.34 1.58 -9.30
C THR A 344 4.88 1.84 -9.68
N GLY A 345 4.49 3.11 -9.82
CA GLY A 345 3.09 3.51 -9.94
C GLY A 345 2.40 3.77 -8.58
N TYR A 346 3.10 3.56 -7.45
CA TYR A 346 2.62 4.05 -6.17
C TYR A 346 2.50 5.56 -6.18
N LEU A 347 1.66 6.12 -5.31
CA LEU A 347 1.46 7.57 -5.20
C LEU A 347 2.77 8.27 -4.81
N PRO A 348 3.02 9.50 -5.28
CA PRO A 348 4.05 10.34 -4.70
C PRO A 348 3.65 10.68 -3.25
N ILE A 349 4.44 10.24 -2.27
CA ILE A 349 4.11 10.41 -0.85
C ILE A 349 4.38 11.81 -0.32
N THR A 350 5.19 12.61 -1.03
CA THR A 350 5.47 14.00 -0.69
C THR A 350 5.07 14.94 -1.81
N LYS A 351 4.73 16.18 -1.44
CA LYS A 351 4.42 17.25 -2.41
C LYS A 351 5.60 17.53 -3.34
N ALA A 352 6.82 17.54 -2.78
CA ALA A 352 8.05 17.77 -3.54
C ALA A 352 8.31 16.68 -4.58
N ALA A 353 8.02 15.41 -4.26
CA ALA A 353 8.13 14.29 -5.21
C ALA A 353 7.15 14.42 -6.39
N TYR A 354 5.91 14.84 -6.10
CA TYR A 354 4.91 15.12 -7.14
C TYR A 354 5.35 16.27 -8.06
N ASP A 355 5.81 17.38 -7.46
CA ASP A 355 6.25 18.55 -8.22
C ASP A 355 7.46 18.21 -9.08
N LEU A 356 8.47 17.50 -8.54
CA LEU A 356 9.65 17.06 -9.28
C LEU A 356 9.27 16.14 -10.46
N THR A 357 8.37 15.18 -10.23
CA THR A 357 7.89 14.28 -11.29
C THR A 357 7.25 15.07 -12.43
N ARG A 358 6.45 16.07 -12.11
CA ARG A 358 5.80 16.95 -13.07
C ARG A 358 6.82 17.82 -13.83
N GLU A 359 7.78 18.42 -13.13
CA GLU A 359 8.85 19.23 -13.72
C GLU A 359 9.74 18.44 -14.68
N GLN A 360 9.92 17.15 -14.43
CA GLN A 360 10.66 16.24 -15.31
C GLN A 360 9.88 15.84 -16.59
N GLY A 361 8.64 16.30 -16.74
CA GLY A 361 7.78 15.94 -17.88
C GLY A 361 7.39 14.46 -17.91
N PHE A 362 7.35 13.82 -16.74
CA PHE A 362 7.09 12.37 -16.65
C PHE A 362 5.67 12.02 -17.09
N TYR A 363 4.69 12.81 -16.69
CA TYR A 363 3.28 12.52 -16.98
C TYR A 363 2.92 12.72 -18.46
N GLU A 364 3.57 13.67 -19.13
CA GLU A 364 3.42 13.87 -20.58
C GLU A 364 3.98 12.69 -21.38
N LYS A 365 5.07 12.10 -20.91
CA LYS A 365 5.70 10.92 -21.53
C LYS A 365 5.03 9.60 -21.15
N ASN A 366 4.30 9.58 -20.04
CA ASN A 366 3.63 8.40 -19.49
C ASN A 366 2.16 8.71 -19.18
N PRO A 367 1.31 8.86 -20.21
CA PRO A 367 -0.11 9.15 -20.03
C PRO A 367 -0.79 8.12 -19.10
N GLY A 368 -1.57 8.59 -18.14
CA GLY A 368 -2.24 7.74 -17.15
C GLY A 368 -1.45 7.49 -15.87
N ALA A 369 -0.14 7.85 -15.82
CA ALA A 369 0.67 7.67 -14.62
C ALA A 369 0.25 8.57 -13.44
N ASP A 370 -0.51 9.63 -13.69
CA ASP A 370 -1.07 10.53 -12.68
C ASP A 370 -2.50 10.17 -12.26
N THR A 371 -3.11 9.15 -12.86
CA THR A 371 -4.52 8.78 -12.65
C THR A 371 -4.83 8.53 -11.17
N ALA A 372 -3.99 7.77 -10.48
CA ALA A 372 -4.17 7.46 -9.06
C ALA A 372 -4.16 8.74 -8.20
N THR A 373 -3.26 9.67 -8.46
CA THR A 373 -3.16 10.95 -7.75
C THR A 373 -4.39 11.81 -8.00
N ARG A 374 -4.81 11.95 -9.26
CA ARG A 374 -6.02 12.71 -9.62
C ARG A 374 -7.27 12.11 -8.99
N GLN A 375 -7.37 10.80 -8.95
CA GLN A 375 -8.49 10.08 -8.35
C GLN A 375 -8.57 10.32 -6.84
N MET A 376 -7.45 10.21 -6.13
CA MET A 376 -7.39 10.46 -4.70
C MET A 376 -7.76 11.91 -4.35
N LEU A 377 -7.37 12.86 -5.18
CA LEU A 377 -7.60 14.30 -4.99
C LEU A 377 -8.87 14.81 -5.68
N ASN A 378 -9.73 13.93 -6.18
CA ASN A 378 -10.91 14.33 -6.97
C ASN A 378 -11.85 15.29 -6.22
N LYS A 379 -12.11 15.01 -4.96
CA LYS A 379 -12.83 15.89 -4.02
C LYS A 379 -12.20 15.82 -2.64
N PRO A 380 -12.33 16.86 -1.81
CA PRO A 380 -11.92 16.79 -0.40
C PRO A 380 -12.61 15.62 0.30
N PRO A 381 -11.89 14.84 1.13
CA PRO A 381 -12.50 13.73 1.84
C PRO A 381 -13.63 14.15 2.77
N LEU A 382 -14.68 13.36 2.81
CA LEU A 382 -15.68 13.42 3.86
C LEU A 382 -15.13 12.77 5.14
N PRO A 383 -15.71 13.01 6.33
CA PRO A 383 -15.25 12.39 7.56
C PRO A 383 -15.14 10.85 7.48
N PHE A 384 -16.02 10.21 6.73
CA PHE A 384 -16.08 8.75 6.53
C PHE A 384 -15.49 8.27 5.19
N THR A 385 -14.73 9.10 4.49
CA THR A 385 -14.00 8.71 3.26
C THR A 385 -12.51 8.98 3.34
N LYS A 386 -11.97 9.20 4.55
CA LYS A 386 -10.52 9.42 4.77
C LYS A 386 -9.70 8.14 4.76
N GLY A 387 -10.33 7.00 4.98
CA GLY A 387 -9.70 5.70 5.18
C GLY A 387 -10.45 4.87 6.21
N LEU A 388 -9.78 3.90 6.80
CA LEU A 388 -10.32 3.01 7.84
C LEU A 388 -9.39 3.01 9.06
N ARG A 389 -9.95 3.15 10.27
CA ARG A 389 -9.23 3.00 11.54
C ARG A 389 -9.93 1.93 12.38
N LEU A 390 -9.96 0.69 11.87
CA LEU A 390 -10.68 -0.44 12.44
C LEU A 390 -9.72 -1.51 12.93
N GLY A 391 -9.91 -1.97 14.16
CA GLY A 391 -9.13 -3.05 14.74
C GLY A 391 -9.43 -4.39 14.09
N ASN A 392 -8.44 -5.29 14.07
CA ASN A 392 -8.55 -6.61 13.45
C ASN A 392 -8.98 -6.58 11.96
N MET A 393 -8.76 -5.45 11.28
CA MET A 393 -9.16 -5.30 9.89
C MET A 393 -8.50 -6.31 8.94
N PRO A 394 -7.24 -6.76 9.14
CA PRO A 394 -6.70 -7.86 8.35
C PRO A 394 -7.56 -9.12 8.38
N GLN A 395 -8.04 -9.50 9.56
CA GLN A 395 -8.92 -10.67 9.72
C GLN A 395 -10.33 -10.41 9.16
N ILE A 396 -10.81 -9.17 9.26
CA ILE A 396 -12.10 -8.78 8.64
C ILE A 396 -12.02 -8.90 7.12
N ARG A 397 -10.90 -8.53 6.49
CA ARG A 397 -10.72 -8.75 5.04
C ARG A 397 -10.77 -10.23 4.66
N VAL A 398 -10.21 -11.11 5.47
CA VAL A 398 -10.33 -12.56 5.23
C VAL A 398 -11.80 -13.01 5.28
N ILE A 399 -12.56 -12.54 6.26
CA ILE A 399 -14.01 -12.82 6.35
C ILE A 399 -14.74 -12.30 5.10
N VAL A 400 -14.47 -11.09 4.68
CA VAL A 400 -15.06 -10.50 3.47
C VAL A 400 -14.71 -11.34 2.24
N ASP A 401 -13.49 -11.80 2.10
CA ASP A 401 -13.09 -12.69 1.00
C ASP A 401 -13.89 -14.00 0.99
N GLU A 402 -14.00 -14.64 2.13
CA GLU A 402 -14.78 -15.89 2.29
C GLU A 402 -16.25 -15.69 1.91
N GLU A 403 -16.86 -14.59 2.34
CA GLU A 403 -18.27 -14.32 2.07
C GLU A 403 -18.51 -13.94 0.59
N LEU A 404 -17.61 -13.14 -0.02
CA LEU A 404 -17.70 -12.84 -1.44
C LEU A 404 -17.50 -14.10 -2.30
N GLU A 405 -16.56 -14.97 -1.93
CA GLU A 405 -16.39 -16.28 -2.60
C GLU A 405 -17.66 -17.14 -2.52
N SER A 406 -18.41 -17.04 -1.44
CA SER A 406 -19.73 -17.71 -1.31
C SER A 406 -20.76 -17.15 -2.29
N VAL A 407 -20.66 -15.87 -2.66
CA VAL A 407 -21.48 -15.27 -3.72
C VAL A 407 -21.05 -15.80 -5.08
N TRP A 408 -19.75 -15.77 -5.38
CA TRP A 408 -19.22 -16.20 -6.69
C TRP A 408 -19.49 -17.67 -6.98
N THR A 409 -19.56 -18.50 -5.95
CA THR A 409 -19.89 -19.93 -6.06
C THR A 409 -21.38 -20.23 -5.98
N GLY A 410 -22.24 -19.22 -5.82
CA GLY A 410 -23.69 -19.37 -5.76
C GLY A 410 -24.22 -19.94 -4.43
N LYS A 411 -23.40 -20.01 -3.39
CA LYS A 411 -23.79 -20.54 -2.07
C LYS A 411 -24.62 -19.56 -1.25
N LYS A 412 -24.41 -18.26 -1.42
CA LYS A 412 -25.12 -17.18 -0.73
C LYS A 412 -25.55 -16.11 -1.71
N THR A 413 -26.64 -15.42 -1.40
CA THR A 413 -26.98 -14.18 -2.08
C THR A 413 -26.04 -13.06 -1.62
N PRO A 414 -25.87 -11.97 -2.40
CA PRO A 414 -25.11 -10.81 -1.97
C PRO A 414 -25.53 -10.28 -0.59
N GLN A 415 -26.83 -10.15 -0.32
CA GLN A 415 -27.34 -9.68 0.96
C GLN A 415 -26.94 -10.63 2.12
N GLN A 416 -27.12 -11.94 1.94
CA GLN A 416 -26.72 -12.92 2.95
C GLN A 416 -25.22 -12.88 3.24
N ALA A 417 -24.41 -12.79 2.22
CA ALA A 417 -22.96 -12.74 2.35
C ALA A 417 -22.49 -11.48 3.08
N LEU A 418 -23.00 -10.31 2.71
CA LEU A 418 -22.63 -9.05 3.35
C LEU A 418 -23.17 -8.95 4.78
N ASP A 419 -24.38 -9.41 5.05
CA ASP A 419 -24.92 -9.48 6.41
C ASP A 419 -24.05 -10.38 7.31
N THR A 420 -23.65 -11.55 6.83
CA THR A 420 -22.77 -12.46 7.56
C THR A 420 -21.38 -11.85 7.77
N ALA A 421 -20.81 -11.18 6.77
CA ALA A 421 -19.52 -10.51 6.89
C ALA A 421 -19.56 -9.39 7.93
N VAL A 422 -20.62 -8.58 7.96
CA VAL A 422 -20.83 -7.53 8.97
C VAL A 422 -20.94 -8.13 10.36
N GLU A 423 -21.76 -9.18 10.55
CA GLU A 423 -21.91 -9.86 11.85
C GLU A 423 -20.59 -10.43 12.35
N ARG A 424 -19.90 -11.21 11.53
CA ARG A 424 -18.61 -11.83 11.89
C ARG A 424 -17.53 -10.76 12.14
N GLY A 425 -17.47 -9.74 11.32
CA GLY A 425 -16.52 -8.65 11.46
C GLY A 425 -16.77 -7.82 12.72
N ASN A 426 -18.02 -7.54 13.07
CA ASN A 426 -18.38 -6.83 14.30
C ASN A 426 -17.94 -7.59 15.55
N GLN A 427 -17.98 -8.91 15.55
CA GLN A 427 -17.43 -9.71 16.66
C GLN A 427 -15.92 -9.44 16.85
N LEU A 428 -15.16 -9.34 15.76
CA LEU A 428 -13.74 -9.01 15.81
C LEU A 428 -13.51 -7.56 16.29
N LEU A 429 -14.33 -6.60 15.87
CA LEU A 429 -14.28 -5.23 16.36
C LEU A 429 -14.54 -5.15 17.87
N ARG A 430 -15.51 -5.88 18.39
CA ARG A 430 -15.77 -5.93 19.85
C ARG A 430 -14.61 -6.54 20.64
N ARG A 431 -13.98 -7.58 20.12
CA ARG A 431 -12.77 -8.16 20.76
C ARG A 431 -11.62 -7.15 20.80
N PHE A 432 -11.41 -6.41 19.72
CA PHE A 432 -10.39 -5.37 19.68
C PHE A 432 -10.70 -4.26 20.68
N GLU A 433 -11.92 -3.75 20.71
CA GLU A 433 -12.35 -2.73 21.67
C GLU A 433 -12.09 -3.17 23.11
N GLN A 434 -12.44 -4.40 23.46
CA GLN A 434 -12.18 -4.95 24.80
C GLN A 434 -10.69 -5.00 25.14
N SER A 435 -9.85 -5.40 24.18
CA SER A 435 -8.40 -5.49 24.36
C SER A 435 -7.71 -4.13 24.55
N THR A 436 -8.30 -3.05 24.04
CA THR A 436 -7.76 -1.70 24.19
C THR A 436 -8.22 -0.96 25.45
N LYS A 437 -9.25 -1.47 26.13
CA LYS A 437 -9.75 -0.91 27.40
C LYS A 437 -9.06 -1.51 28.64
N SER A 438 -8.34 -2.63 28.46
CA SER A 438 -7.53 -3.28 29.50
C SER A 438 -6.09 -2.78 29.47
#